data_4402cf31d782b4e7ec44a8651b2ceed2
#
_entry.id   4402cf31d782b4e7ec44a8651b2ceed2
#
_cell.length_a   1.000
_cell.length_b   1.000
_cell.length_c   1.000
_cell.angle_alpha   90.00
_cell.angle_beta   90.00
_cell.angle_gamma   90.00
#
_symmetry.space_group_name_H-M   'P 1'
#
loop_
_entity.id
_entity.type
_entity.pdbx_description
1 polymer ?
#
loop_
_entity_poly.entity_id
_entity_poly.type
_entity_poly.pdbx_seq_one_letter_code
_entity_poly.pdbx_strand_id
1 'polypeptide(L)'
;MKNRDVNRMTKALGLRRKIIGVRFLYFKHEYDKLSVEEYGRKTSYCMMVKHAMEDNCFKAKLENFRCRCALEALGLDEEMECVESGQRYYSLNLYESRAVAKDVTKDISRIKQKIYGVQLGPLEQLEDADVAIFMVNAYQLMRVVQGYTYKWGIPKNLYMAGNQGVCADLTAGPFEKNDMNFSVLCAGTRKMCAWEDDEMGVGLPIQQFEPLTEGIIQTMNYIDYPTQKDQISERLDDPMELGVAVDKNVHYGKLGKPYVRPSVYEQLKNGELE
;
A
#
# COMPACT_ATOMS: atom_id res chain seq x y z
N MET A 1 2.36 -15.15 13.15
CA MET A 1 1.18 -14.51 12.51
C MET A 1 1.62 -13.73 11.28
N LYS A 2 2.37 -12.66 11.39
CA LYS A 2 2.80 -11.75 10.30
C LYS A 2 3.43 -12.45 9.08
N ASN A 3 4.37 -13.38 9.26
CA ASN A 3 5.02 -14.10 8.16
C ASN A 3 4.04 -14.97 7.36
N ARG A 4 3.05 -15.57 8.04
CA ARG A 4 1.98 -16.33 7.39
C ARG A 4 1.16 -15.44 6.46
N ASP A 5 0.77 -14.24 6.91
CA ASP A 5 -0.09 -13.36 6.13
C ASP A 5 0.66 -12.69 4.97
N VAL A 6 1.97 -12.38 5.13
CA VAL A 6 2.82 -11.93 4.01
C VAL A 6 2.88 -12.99 2.92
N ASN A 7 3.11 -14.26 3.28
CA ASN A 7 3.14 -15.35 2.32
C ASN A 7 1.76 -15.55 1.64
N ARG A 8 0.67 -15.55 2.41
CA ARG A 8 -0.71 -15.69 1.89
C ARG A 8 -1.05 -14.57 0.90
N MET A 9 -0.81 -13.30 1.25
CA MET A 9 -1.07 -12.16 0.37
C MET A 9 -0.22 -12.24 -0.90
N THR A 10 1.09 -12.51 -0.75
CA THR A 10 2.01 -12.64 -1.89
C THR A 10 1.54 -13.70 -2.87
N LYS A 11 1.13 -14.87 -2.37
CA LYS A 11 0.66 -15.97 -3.18
C LYS A 11 -0.72 -15.72 -3.79
N ALA A 12 -1.68 -15.22 -3.01
CA ALA A 12 -3.02 -14.90 -3.48
C ALA A 12 -3.02 -13.88 -4.62
N LEU A 13 -2.21 -12.83 -4.50
CA LEU A 13 -2.07 -11.82 -5.52
C LEU A 13 -1.06 -12.18 -6.63
N GLY A 14 -0.13 -13.11 -6.38
CA GLY A 14 0.97 -13.41 -7.30
C GLY A 14 1.91 -12.21 -7.46
N LEU A 15 2.32 -11.60 -6.33
CA LEU A 15 3.15 -10.41 -6.34
C LEU A 15 4.55 -10.71 -6.90
N ARG A 16 5.05 -9.84 -7.77
CA ARG A 16 6.39 -9.93 -8.37
C ARG A 16 7.50 -9.45 -7.41
N ARG A 17 7.15 -8.61 -6.45
CA ARG A 17 8.09 -7.98 -5.52
C ARG A 17 7.69 -8.28 -4.08
N LYS A 18 8.66 -8.23 -3.17
CA LYS A 18 8.40 -8.38 -1.75
C LYS A 18 7.53 -7.26 -1.21
N ILE A 19 6.68 -7.60 -0.27
CA ILE A 19 5.95 -6.65 0.57
C ILE A 19 6.96 -6.10 1.58
N ILE A 20 7.03 -4.77 1.70
CA ILE A 20 7.95 -4.15 2.65
C ILE A 20 7.19 -3.51 3.81
N GLY A 21 7.87 -3.40 4.93
CA GLY A 21 7.47 -2.59 6.06
C GLY A 21 8.26 -1.29 6.11
N VAL A 22 7.61 -0.25 6.65
CA VAL A 22 8.23 1.00 7.05
C VAL A 22 7.94 1.19 8.52
N ARG A 23 8.99 1.42 9.33
CA ARG A 23 8.89 1.76 10.74
C ARG A 23 9.44 3.17 10.94
N PHE A 24 8.69 4.03 11.62
CA PHE A 24 9.12 5.36 11.99
C PHE A 24 9.88 5.34 13.31
N LEU A 25 11.01 6.01 13.36
CA LEU A 25 11.86 6.11 14.53
C LEU A 25 11.80 7.55 15.00
N TYR A 26 11.11 7.80 16.09
CA TYR A 26 10.85 9.15 16.57
C TYR A 26 12.07 9.76 17.27
N PHE A 27 12.87 8.93 17.92
CA PHE A 27 13.99 9.39 18.72
C PHE A 27 15.33 8.79 18.26
N LYS A 28 16.39 9.58 18.44
CA LYS A 28 17.76 9.13 18.15
C LYS A 28 18.12 7.81 18.84
N HIS A 29 17.70 7.65 20.10
CA HIS A 29 18.03 6.44 20.85
C HIS A 29 17.35 5.17 20.29
N GLU A 30 16.17 5.28 19.66
CA GLU A 30 15.52 4.17 18.95
C GLU A 30 16.30 3.79 17.71
N TYR A 31 16.74 4.82 16.95
CA TYR A 31 17.57 4.62 15.76
C TYR A 31 18.91 3.94 16.12
N ASP A 32 19.58 4.43 17.16
CA ASP A 32 20.88 3.90 17.57
C ASP A 32 20.81 2.46 18.09
N LYS A 33 19.71 2.07 18.73
CA LYS A 33 19.50 0.70 19.27
C LYS A 33 19.27 -0.37 18.19
N LEU A 34 18.85 0.03 16.99
CA LEU A 34 18.63 -0.94 15.92
C LEU A 34 19.96 -1.51 15.44
N SER A 35 20.06 -2.83 15.41
CA SER A 35 21.25 -3.56 14.95
C SER A 35 21.37 -3.64 13.42
N VAL A 36 20.38 -3.11 12.65
CA VAL A 36 20.44 -3.08 11.20
C VAL A 36 21.37 -1.97 10.70
N GLU A 37 21.99 -2.20 9.56
CA GLU A 37 22.92 -1.25 8.96
C GLU A 37 22.23 0.06 8.55
N GLU A 38 22.98 1.16 8.63
CA GLU A 38 22.55 2.44 8.08
C GLU A 38 22.69 2.41 6.55
N TYR A 39 21.74 3.00 5.82
CA TYR A 39 21.79 3.04 4.38
C TYR A 39 23.03 3.82 3.88
N GLY A 40 23.94 3.12 3.22
CA GLY A 40 25.32 3.57 2.95
C GLY A 40 25.47 4.68 1.92
N ARG A 41 24.37 5.25 1.36
CA ARG A 41 24.44 6.30 0.34
C ARG A 41 23.28 7.29 0.42
N LYS A 42 23.47 8.46 -0.21
CA LYS A 42 22.40 9.46 -0.32
C LYS A 42 21.56 9.20 -1.58
N THR A 43 20.26 8.92 -1.40
CA THR A 43 19.34 8.60 -2.50
C THR A 43 17.91 9.08 -2.24
N SER A 44 16.99 8.82 -3.18
CA SER A 44 15.57 9.09 -2.97
C SER A 44 14.91 8.01 -2.11
N TYR A 45 13.88 8.38 -1.37
CA TYR A 45 13.10 7.43 -0.58
C TYR A 45 12.51 6.29 -1.42
N CYS A 46 12.01 6.60 -2.62
CA CYS A 46 11.46 5.58 -3.52
C CYS A 46 12.53 4.54 -3.95
N MET A 47 13.79 4.93 -4.10
CA MET A 47 14.89 3.97 -4.31
C MET A 47 15.18 3.13 -3.07
N MET A 48 15.04 3.70 -1.87
CA MET A 48 15.15 2.94 -0.62
C MET A 48 14.03 1.89 -0.53
N VAL A 49 12.78 2.28 -0.86
CA VAL A 49 11.63 1.35 -0.91
C VAL A 49 11.88 0.23 -1.91
N LYS A 50 12.35 0.54 -3.14
CA LYS A 50 12.69 -0.48 -4.13
C LYS A 50 13.80 -1.41 -3.62
N HIS A 51 14.84 -0.87 -3.02
CA HIS A 51 15.94 -1.65 -2.47
C HIS A 51 15.49 -2.57 -1.33
N ALA A 52 14.55 -2.12 -0.49
CA ALA A 52 13.94 -2.98 0.52
C ALA A 52 13.14 -4.15 -0.11
N MET A 53 12.50 -3.94 -1.26
CA MET A 53 11.82 -5.00 -2.01
C MET A 53 12.77 -6.05 -2.62
N GLU A 54 14.07 -5.75 -2.68
CA GLU A 54 15.15 -6.62 -3.12
C GLU A 54 15.82 -7.38 -1.94
N ASP A 55 15.08 -7.57 -0.84
CA ASP A 55 15.50 -8.31 0.36
C ASP A 55 16.53 -7.61 1.25
N ASN A 56 16.57 -6.28 1.21
CA ASN A 56 17.47 -5.50 2.04
C ASN A 56 16.72 -4.87 3.22
N CYS A 57 17.27 -5.04 4.44
CA CYS A 57 16.77 -4.39 5.65
C CYS A 57 17.80 -3.38 6.14
N PHE A 58 17.41 -2.13 6.36
CA PHE A 58 18.29 -1.04 6.75
C PHE A 58 17.53 0.06 7.47
N LYS A 59 18.28 0.95 8.12
CA LYS A 59 17.77 2.21 8.68
C LYS A 59 18.33 3.41 7.92
N ALA A 60 17.57 4.50 7.87
CA ALA A 60 17.95 5.74 7.20
C ALA A 60 17.48 6.95 7.99
N LYS A 61 18.26 8.03 7.96
CA LYS A 61 17.97 9.32 8.59
C LYS A 61 18.16 10.45 7.58
N LEU A 62 17.92 11.69 7.97
CA LEU A 62 17.93 12.87 7.10
C LEU A 62 19.07 12.90 6.08
N GLU A 63 20.29 12.58 6.50
CA GLU A 63 21.50 12.65 5.67
C GLU A 63 21.49 11.67 4.50
N ASN A 64 20.73 10.57 4.60
CA ASN A 64 20.62 9.55 3.54
C ASN A 64 19.65 9.96 2.43
N PHE A 65 18.82 10.99 2.64
CA PHE A 65 17.80 11.41 1.69
C PHE A 65 18.30 12.49 0.73
N ARG A 66 18.11 12.25 -0.56
CA ARG A 66 18.36 13.23 -1.63
C ARG A 66 17.10 14.02 -2.00
N CYS A 67 15.93 13.42 -1.86
CA CYS A 67 14.66 14.01 -2.22
C CYS A 67 14.06 14.77 -1.04
N ARG A 68 14.06 16.09 -1.11
CA ARG A 68 13.50 16.93 -0.04
C ARG A 68 12.01 16.77 0.17
N CYS A 69 11.23 16.55 -0.91
CA CYS A 69 9.80 16.27 -0.78
C CYS A 69 9.51 15.00 0.05
N ALA A 70 10.42 14.03 0.02
CA ALA A 70 10.28 12.84 0.87
C ALA A 70 10.65 13.14 2.33
N LEU A 71 11.62 14.02 2.58
CA LEU A 71 11.95 14.47 3.93
C LEU A 71 10.76 15.15 4.61
N GLU A 72 10.09 16.03 3.88
CA GLU A 72 8.88 16.72 4.34
C GLU A 72 7.71 15.75 4.55
N ALA A 73 7.43 14.90 3.54
CA ALA A 73 6.33 13.96 3.62
C ALA A 73 6.47 13.00 4.81
N LEU A 74 7.70 12.61 5.13
CA LEU A 74 7.99 11.67 6.23
C LEU A 74 8.23 12.36 7.59
N GLY A 75 8.18 13.68 7.68
CA GLY A 75 8.43 14.39 8.94
C GLY A 75 9.89 14.38 9.41
N LEU A 76 10.84 14.15 8.49
CA LEU A 76 12.29 14.17 8.76
C LEU A 76 12.87 15.58 8.72
N ASP A 77 12.26 16.48 7.98
CA ASP A 77 12.67 17.90 7.84
C ASP A 77 11.44 18.79 7.77
N GLU A 78 11.65 20.08 7.97
CA GLU A 78 10.58 21.08 7.88
C GLU A 78 10.14 21.30 6.43
N GLU A 79 8.92 21.82 6.28
CA GLU A 79 8.34 22.15 5.00
C GLU A 79 9.14 23.26 4.30
N MET A 80 9.37 23.07 3.00
CA MET A 80 10.00 24.12 2.19
C MET A 80 8.97 25.13 1.69
N GLU A 81 9.23 26.40 1.87
CA GLU A 81 8.38 27.50 1.35
C GLU A 81 8.06 27.32 -0.14
N CYS A 82 9.01 26.87 -0.96
CA CYS A 82 8.77 26.66 -2.39
C CYS A 82 7.80 25.50 -2.71
N VAL A 83 7.65 24.55 -1.80
CA VAL A 83 6.66 23.47 -1.89
C VAL A 83 5.32 23.98 -1.39
N GLU A 84 5.28 24.56 -0.19
CA GLU A 84 4.08 25.12 0.43
C GLU A 84 3.41 26.17 -0.46
N SER A 85 4.19 27.07 -1.07
CA SER A 85 3.67 28.10 -1.98
C SER A 85 3.21 27.57 -3.35
N GLY A 86 3.40 26.29 -3.65
CA GLY A 86 3.12 25.68 -4.95
C GLY A 86 4.16 26.02 -6.03
N GLN A 87 5.14 26.88 -5.74
CA GLN A 87 6.12 27.34 -6.73
C GLN A 87 6.91 26.20 -7.35
N ARG A 88 7.32 25.21 -6.55
CA ARG A 88 8.10 24.07 -7.02
C ARG A 88 7.39 23.29 -8.13
N TYR A 89 6.14 22.90 -7.91
CA TYR A 89 5.39 22.08 -8.84
C TYR A 89 4.88 22.87 -10.04
N TYR A 90 4.57 24.14 -9.84
CA TYR A 90 4.27 25.04 -10.94
C TYR A 90 5.47 25.20 -11.89
N SER A 91 6.68 25.42 -11.36
CA SER A 91 7.89 25.53 -12.18
C SER A 91 8.28 24.23 -12.91
N LEU A 92 7.75 23.09 -12.49
CA LEU A 92 7.88 21.81 -13.20
C LEU A 92 6.80 21.60 -14.27
N ASN A 93 5.96 22.61 -14.52
CA ASN A 93 4.86 22.57 -15.48
C ASN A 93 3.83 21.44 -15.22
N LEU A 94 3.59 21.13 -13.92
CA LEU A 94 2.65 20.10 -13.51
C LEU A 94 1.22 20.63 -13.29
N TYR A 95 1.07 21.95 -13.19
CA TYR A 95 -0.21 22.62 -12.92
C TYR A 95 -0.36 23.86 -13.77
N GLU A 96 -1.61 24.19 -14.11
CA GLU A 96 -1.97 25.35 -14.93
C GLU A 96 -1.51 26.68 -14.30
N SER A 97 -1.55 26.77 -12.98
CA SER A 97 -1.17 27.98 -12.25
C SER A 97 -0.51 27.65 -10.91
N ARG A 98 0.22 28.63 -10.37
CA ARG A 98 0.78 28.53 -9.02
C ARG A 98 -0.31 28.39 -7.94
N ALA A 99 -1.49 28.98 -8.15
CA ALA A 99 -2.60 28.88 -7.23
C ALA A 99 -3.13 27.42 -7.16
N VAL A 100 -3.32 26.77 -8.30
CA VAL A 100 -3.69 25.35 -8.37
C VAL A 100 -2.60 24.48 -7.76
N ALA A 101 -1.34 24.74 -8.06
CA ALA A 101 -0.22 24.01 -7.46
C ALA A 101 -0.21 24.11 -5.94
N LYS A 102 -0.45 25.28 -5.39
CA LYS A 102 -0.54 25.53 -3.94
C LYS A 102 -1.73 24.78 -3.34
N ASP A 103 -2.88 24.81 -3.98
CA ASP A 103 -4.10 24.14 -3.52
C ASP A 103 -3.91 22.61 -3.44
N VAL A 104 -3.33 22.01 -4.48
CA VAL A 104 -3.00 20.58 -4.46
C VAL A 104 -1.93 20.26 -3.42
N THR A 105 -0.90 21.09 -3.30
CA THR A 105 0.24 20.81 -2.40
C THR A 105 -0.18 20.76 -0.93
N LYS A 106 -1.12 21.61 -0.51
CA LYS A 106 -1.61 21.61 0.88
C LYS A 106 -2.31 20.32 1.29
N ASP A 107 -2.90 19.60 0.31
CA ASP A 107 -3.63 18.37 0.55
C ASP A 107 -2.75 17.11 0.45
N ILE A 108 -1.48 17.27 0.03
CA ILE A 108 -0.52 16.17 0.03
C ILE A 108 -0.23 15.75 1.48
N SER A 109 -0.40 14.46 1.75
CA SER A 109 -0.22 13.93 3.10
C SER A 109 1.22 14.02 3.58
N ARG A 110 1.39 14.40 4.84
CA ARG A 110 2.68 14.51 5.53
C ARG A 110 2.53 13.97 6.94
N ILE A 111 3.57 13.34 7.45
CA ILE A 111 3.64 12.94 8.85
C ILE A 111 3.80 14.19 9.69
N LYS A 112 2.83 14.41 10.59
CA LYS A 112 2.76 15.62 11.42
C LYS A 112 3.78 15.62 12.53
N GLN A 113 4.10 14.44 13.06
CA GLN A 113 5.08 14.29 14.11
C GLN A 113 6.48 14.24 13.52
N LYS A 114 7.40 15.02 14.06
CA LYS A 114 8.82 14.93 13.66
C LYS A 114 9.39 13.57 14.00
N ILE A 115 10.06 12.95 13.04
CA ILE A 115 10.77 11.68 13.21
C ILE A 115 12.27 11.88 13.07
N TYR A 116 13.06 11.02 13.68
CA TYR A 116 14.51 11.02 13.58
C TYR A 116 15.00 10.24 12.36
N GLY A 117 14.31 9.13 12.03
CA GLY A 117 14.68 8.25 10.94
C GLY A 117 13.61 7.23 10.64
N VAL A 118 13.91 6.35 9.69
CA VAL A 118 13.04 5.25 9.28
C VAL A 118 13.84 3.95 9.23
N GLN A 119 13.16 2.82 9.48
CA GLN A 119 13.65 1.50 9.13
C GLN A 119 12.79 0.97 7.99
N LEU A 120 13.44 0.38 6.98
CA LEU A 120 12.79 -0.27 5.84
C LEU A 120 13.36 -1.68 5.68
N GLY A 121 12.52 -2.58 5.22
CA GLY A 121 12.91 -3.95 4.88
C GLY A 121 11.71 -4.81 4.51
N PRO A 122 11.92 -6.05 4.09
CA PRO A 122 10.84 -7.01 3.92
C PRO A 122 9.96 -7.06 5.17
N LEU A 123 8.65 -7.06 4.97
CA LEU A 123 7.70 -6.94 6.08
C LEU A 123 7.86 -8.07 7.11
N GLU A 124 8.25 -9.26 6.65
CA GLU A 124 8.53 -10.40 7.49
C GLU A 124 9.74 -10.21 8.43
N GLN A 125 10.65 -9.28 8.09
CA GLN A 125 11.86 -8.99 8.87
C GLN A 125 11.70 -7.81 9.85
N LEU A 126 10.59 -7.05 9.75
CA LEU A 126 10.30 -5.93 10.66
C LEU A 126 9.30 -6.33 11.73
N GLU A 127 9.69 -6.28 13.01
CA GLU A 127 8.79 -6.60 14.12
C GLU A 127 7.67 -5.57 14.28
N ASP A 128 8.02 -4.28 14.21
CA ASP A 128 7.13 -3.13 14.49
C ASP A 128 7.03 -2.20 13.29
N ALA A 129 6.54 -2.69 12.15
CA ALA A 129 6.24 -1.82 11.02
C ALA A 129 4.99 -0.96 11.32
N ASP A 130 5.01 0.30 10.89
CA ASP A 130 3.86 1.21 10.94
C ASP A 130 3.02 1.11 9.66
N VAL A 131 3.70 0.99 8.50
CA VAL A 131 3.07 0.94 7.18
C VAL A 131 3.62 -0.24 6.40
N ALA A 132 2.74 -0.94 5.68
CA ALA A 132 3.12 -1.92 4.67
C ALA A 132 2.96 -1.32 3.27
N ILE A 133 3.93 -1.62 2.37
CA ILE A 133 3.91 -1.15 0.97
C ILE A 133 4.18 -2.35 0.05
N PHE A 134 3.41 -2.46 -1.03
CA PHE A 134 3.64 -3.45 -2.08
C PHE A 134 3.22 -2.94 -3.45
N MET A 135 3.79 -3.53 -4.50
CA MET A 135 3.50 -3.16 -5.90
C MET A 135 2.55 -4.17 -6.52
N VAL A 136 1.62 -3.66 -7.30
CA VAL A 136 0.54 -4.39 -7.94
C VAL A 136 0.34 -3.94 -9.39
N ASN A 137 -0.23 -4.79 -10.21
CA ASN A 137 -0.82 -4.38 -11.50
C ASN A 137 -2.32 -4.08 -11.33
N ALA A 138 -3.00 -3.65 -12.39
CA ALA A 138 -4.41 -3.28 -12.36
C ALA A 138 -5.33 -4.43 -11.88
N TYR A 139 -5.08 -5.66 -12.31
CA TYR A 139 -5.85 -6.82 -11.85
C TYR A 139 -5.65 -7.10 -10.36
N GLN A 140 -4.40 -7.09 -9.91
CA GLN A 140 -4.08 -7.28 -8.49
C GLN A 140 -4.68 -6.16 -7.63
N LEU A 141 -4.66 -4.89 -8.12
CA LEU A 141 -5.29 -3.77 -7.43
C LEU A 141 -6.81 -3.96 -7.30
N MET A 142 -7.47 -4.44 -8.35
CA MET A 142 -8.89 -4.82 -8.27
C MET A 142 -9.12 -5.81 -7.13
N ARG A 143 -8.28 -6.84 -7.01
CA ARG A 143 -8.38 -7.84 -5.93
C ARG A 143 -8.17 -7.24 -4.55
N VAL A 144 -7.21 -6.30 -4.43
CA VAL A 144 -6.98 -5.55 -3.19
C VAL A 144 -8.22 -4.73 -2.81
N VAL A 145 -8.81 -4.01 -3.76
CA VAL A 145 -10.03 -3.22 -3.54
C VAL A 145 -11.20 -4.12 -3.13
N GLN A 146 -11.38 -5.28 -3.77
CA GLN A 146 -12.40 -6.26 -3.37
C GLN A 146 -12.17 -6.77 -1.95
N GLY A 147 -10.92 -7.10 -1.58
CA GLY A 147 -10.55 -7.51 -0.23
C GLY A 147 -10.80 -6.42 0.81
N TYR A 148 -10.52 -5.17 0.45
CA TYR A 148 -10.81 -4.02 1.31
C TYR A 148 -12.32 -3.84 1.50
N THR A 149 -13.08 -3.82 0.40
CA THR A 149 -14.55 -3.61 0.45
C THR A 149 -15.28 -4.73 1.19
N TYR A 150 -14.72 -5.93 1.15
CA TYR A 150 -15.22 -7.07 1.93
C TYR A 150 -15.27 -6.78 3.43
N LYS A 151 -14.32 -6.02 3.95
CA LYS A 151 -14.15 -5.75 5.38
C LYS A 151 -14.73 -4.40 5.79
N TRP A 152 -14.48 -3.35 5.01
CA TRP A 152 -14.73 -1.96 5.42
C TRP A 152 -15.67 -1.19 4.49
N GLY A 153 -16.16 -1.80 3.41
CA GLY A 153 -16.96 -1.11 2.41
C GLY A 153 -16.10 -0.29 1.45
N ILE A 154 -16.74 0.62 0.70
CA ILE A 154 -16.05 1.40 -0.34
C ILE A 154 -14.96 2.30 0.27
N PRO A 155 -13.71 2.25 -0.26
CA PRO A 155 -12.65 3.15 0.19
C PRO A 155 -13.05 4.61 -0.03
N LYS A 156 -12.95 5.44 1.01
CA LYS A 156 -13.37 6.86 0.95
C LYS A 156 -12.20 7.83 1.01
N ASN A 157 -11.06 7.38 1.50
CA ASN A 157 -9.88 8.20 1.74
C ASN A 157 -8.81 8.04 0.65
N LEU A 158 -9.23 7.72 -0.59
CA LEU A 158 -8.31 7.62 -1.71
C LEU A 158 -7.93 9.01 -2.22
N TYR A 159 -6.64 9.23 -2.36
CA TYR A 159 -6.10 10.50 -2.84
C TYR A 159 -4.73 10.28 -3.49
N MET A 160 -4.50 10.99 -4.56
CA MET A 160 -3.20 11.02 -5.24
C MET A 160 -3.14 12.24 -6.15
N ALA A 161 -1.97 12.86 -6.24
CA ALA A 161 -1.74 14.02 -7.08
C ALA A 161 -0.85 13.73 -8.30
N GLY A 162 -0.40 12.46 -8.50
CA GLY A 162 0.57 12.10 -9.52
C GLY A 162 1.99 12.63 -9.24
N ASN A 163 2.18 13.22 -8.08
CA ASN A 163 3.47 13.59 -7.52
C ASN A 163 3.58 13.07 -6.08
N GLN A 164 4.79 12.90 -5.53
CA GLN A 164 5.03 12.32 -4.20
C GLN A 164 4.39 10.93 -3.97
N GLY A 165 4.35 10.07 -5.01
CA GLY A 165 3.64 8.79 -4.99
C GLY A 165 4.07 7.85 -3.84
N VAL A 166 5.37 7.55 -3.70
CA VAL A 166 5.81 6.59 -2.67
C VAL A 166 5.86 7.23 -1.28
N CYS A 167 6.37 8.45 -1.15
CA CYS A 167 6.55 9.09 0.15
C CYS A 167 5.23 9.58 0.76
N ALA A 168 4.38 10.25 -0.02
CA ALA A 168 3.11 10.76 0.48
C ALA A 168 1.97 9.74 0.31
N ASP A 169 1.68 9.32 -0.96
CA ASP A 169 0.50 8.50 -1.22
C ASP A 169 0.58 7.11 -0.56
N LEU A 170 1.78 6.48 -0.53
CA LEU A 170 1.92 5.11 -0.03
C LEU A 170 2.49 5.01 1.39
N THR A 171 3.01 6.12 1.95
CA THR A 171 3.64 6.07 3.29
C THR A 171 2.96 7.03 4.25
N ALA A 172 3.13 8.34 4.06
CA ALA A 172 2.60 9.34 5.00
C ALA A 172 1.08 9.31 5.09
N GLY A 173 0.41 9.18 3.95
CA GLY A 173 -1.03 9.16 3.90
C GLY A 173 -1.69 7.98 4.60
N PRO A 174 -1.31 6.74 4.29
CA PRO A 174 -1.79 5.58 5.01
C PRO A 174 -1.56 5.66 6.52
N PHE A 175 -0.41 6.17 6.94
CA PHE A 175 -0.10 6.36 8.36
C PHE A 175 -1.02 7.42 9.01
N GLU A 176 -1.07 8.63 8.45
CA GLU A 176 -1.81 9.76 9.04
C GLU A 176 -3.33 9.58 9.00
N LYS A 177 -3.84 8.96 7.95
CA LYS A 177 -5.28 8.71 7.78
C LYS A 177 -5.74 7.39 8.38
N ASN A 178 -4.79 6.57 8.81
CA ASN A 178 -5.03 5.22 9.33
C ASN A 178 -5.90 4.39 8.38
N ASP A 179 -5.64 4.51 7.07
CA ASP A 179 -6.42 3.85 6.03
C ASP A 179 -5.56 3.52 4.81
N MET A 180 -5.99 2.51 4.05
CA MET A 180 -5.33 2.11 2.81
C MET A 180 -5.40 3.23 1.77
N ASN A 181 -4.30 3.41 1.04
CA ASN A 181 -4.27 4.18 -0.19
C ASN A 181 -3.51 3.43 -1.29
N PHE A 182 -3.77 3.77 -2.54
CA PHE A 182 -2.97 3.32 -3.67
C PHE A 182 -2.50 4.51 -4.50
N SER A 183 -1.46 4.31 -5.30
CA SER A 183 -0.88 5.35 -6.13
C SER A 183 -0.48 4.81 -7.50
N VAL A 184 -0.81 5.57 -8.54
CA VAL A 184 -0.26 5.36 -9.88
C VAL A 184 1.23 5.75 -9.96
N LEU A 185 1.81 6.12 -8.83
CA LEU A 185 3.17 6.60 -8.67
C LEU A 185 3.38 8.00 -9.28
N CYS A 186 4.55 8.58 -9.10
CA CYS A 186 4.89 9.85 -9.70
C CYS A 186 6.00 9.69 -10.76
N ALA A 187 6.09 10.66 -11.67
CA ALA A 187 7.13 10.65 -12.71
C ALA A 187 8.55 10.49 -12.13
N GLY A 188 8.81 11.12 -10.98
CA GLY A 188 10.10 11.02 -10.30
C GLY A 188 10.44 9.59 -9.89
N THR A 189 9.52 8.87 -9.23
CA THR A 189 9.75 7.49 -8.80
C THR A 189 9.81 6.54 -10.01
N ARG A 190 8.98 6.72 -11.02
CA ARG A 190 9.02 5.91 -12.24
C ARG A 190 10.38 6.03 -12.93
N LYS A 191 10.88 7.26 -13.11
CA LYS A 191 12.21 7.52 -13.69
C LYS A 191 13.34 6.92 -12.84
N MET A 192 13.29 7.12 -11.52
CA MET A 192 14.38 6.72 -10.60
C MET A 192 14.43 5.22 -10.35
N CYS A 193 13.28 4.58 -10.25
CA CYS A 193 13.17 3.19 -9.84
C CYS A 193 12.90 2.24 -11.01
N ALA A 194 12.71 2.74 -12.22
CA ALA A 194 12.37 1.92 -13.38
C ALA A 194 11.26 0.90 -13.07
N TRP A 195 10.15 1.40 -12.53
CA TRP A 195 8.95 0.60 -12.36
C TRP A 195 8.37 0.26 -13.74
N GLU A 196 7.82 -0.94 -13.87
CA GLU A 196 7.10 -1.31 -15.09
C GLU A 196 5.87 -0.43 -15.28
N ASP A 197 5.41 -0.23 -16.51
CA ASP A 197 4.30 0.67 -16.81
C ASP A 197 2.98 0.23 -16.15
N ASP A 198 2.80 -1.07 -15.95
CA ASP A 198 1.64 -1.66 -15.28
C ASP A 198 1.74 -1.65 -13.74
N GLU A 199 2.89 -1.28 -13.17
CA GLU A 199 3.06 -1.25 -11.71
C GLU A 199 2.44 -0.01 -11.08
N MET A 200 1.66 -0.25 -10.03
CA MET A 200 1.09 0.73 -9.11
C MET A 200 1.46 0.34 -7.69
N GLY A 201 1.40 1.28 -6.76
CA GLY A 201 1.68 1.00 -5.36
C GLY A 201 0.42 0.91 -4.53
N VAL A 202 0.46 0.09 -3.48
CA VAL A 202 -0.50 0.08 -2.37
C VAL A 202 0.27 0.32 -1.08
N GLY A 203 -0.24 1.23 -0.26
CA GLY A 203 0.23 1.48 1.10
C GLY A 203 -0.92 1.36 2.08
N LEU A 204 -0.67 0.76 3.25
CA LEU A 204 -1.68 0.61 4.28
C LEU A 204 -1.06 0.59 5.67
N PRO A 205 -1.76 1.07 6.70
CA PRO A 205 -1.32 0.94 8.07
C PRO A 205 -1.25 -0.55 8.45
N ILE A 206 -0.24 -0.92 9.23
CA ILE A 206 0.08 -2.33 9.49
C ILE A 206 -1.08 -3.12 10.10
N GLN A 207 -1.92 -2.48 10.92
CA GLN A 207 -3.08 -3.12 11.54
C GLN A 207 -4.16 -3.54 10.54
N GLN A 208 -4.16 -2.99 9.33
CA GLN A 208 -5.07 -3.41 8.26
C GLN A 208 -4.51 -4.58 7.42
N PHE A 209 -3.25 -4.94 7.58
CA PHE A 209 -2.58 -5.91 6.72
C PHE A 209 -3.20 -7.31 6.79
N GLU A 210 -3.34 -7.88 7.98
CA GLU A 210 -3.95 -9.20 8.20
C GLU A 210 -5.42 -9.23 7.77
N PRO A 211 -6.28 -8.27 8.20
CA PRO A 211 -7.67 -8.24 7.75
C PRO A 211 -7.85 -8.06 6.24
N LEU A 212 -6.98 -7.28 5.59
CA LEU A 212 -6.98 -7.12 4.13
C LEU A 212 -6.60 -8.43 3.43
N THR A 213 -5.56 -9.11 3.93
CA THR A 213 -5.13 -10.42 3.40
C THR A 213 -6.28 -11.41 3.43
N GLU A 214 -6.97 -11.49 4.56
CA GLU A 214 -8.16 -12.34 4.69
C GLU A 214 -9.26 -11.93 3.69
N GLY A 215 -9.55 -10.64 3.57
CA GLY A 215 -10.54 -10.14 2.62
C GLY A 215 -10.20 -10.49 1.17
N ILE A 216 -8.92 -10.40 0.76
CA ILE A 216 -8.47 -10.78 -0.59
C ILE A 216 -8.73 -12.27 -0.85
N ILE A 217 -8.47 -13.13 0.13
CA ILE A 217 -8.67 -14.58 0.01
C ILE A 217 -10.17 -14.90 -0.04
N GLN A 218 -10.96 -14.32 0.82
CA GLN A 218 -12.40 -14.57 0.89
C GLN A 218 -13.20 -14.01 -0.29
N THR A 219 -12.65 -13.07 -1.05
CA THR A 219 -13.30 -12.48 -2.23
C THR A 219 -12.93 -13.13 -3.54
N MET A 220 -12.17 -14.22 -3.56
CA MET A 220 -12.08 -15.07 -4.73
C MET A 220 -13.48 -15.58 -5.07
N ASN A 221 -14.01 -15.15 -6.19
CA ASN A 221 -15.40 -15.41 -6.56
C ASN A 221 -15.49 -16.21 -7.87
N TYR A 222 -16.68 -16.70 -8.17
CA TYR A 222 -16.91 -17.54 -9.34
C TYR A 222 -16.91 -16.78 -10.67
N ILE A 223 -16.92 -15.44 -10.65
CA ILE A 223 -16.79 -14.60 -11.87
C ILE A 223 -15.32 -14.62 -12.35
N ASP A 224 -14.35 -14.82 -11.45
CA ASP A 224 -12.97 -14.98 -11.84
C ASP A 224 -12.81 -16.18 -12.80
N TYR A 225 -12.02 -16.02 -13.84
CA TYR A 225 -11.76 -17.09 -14.79
C TYR A 225 -11.25 -18.35 -14.10
N PRO A 226 -11.72 -19.54 -14.48
CA PRO A 226 -11.26 -20.80 -13.88
C PRO A 226 -9.74 -20.92 -13.87
N THR A 227 -9.07 -20.52 -14.96
CA THR A 227 -7.60 -20.56 -15.07
C THR A 227 -6.91 -19.65 -14.04
N GLN A 228 -7.48 -18.50 -13.69
CA GLN A 228 -6.95 -17.64 -12.64
C GLN A 228 -7.15 -18.26 -11.25
N LYS A 229 -8.29 -18.88 -11.00
CA LYS A 229 -8.56 -19.59 -9.74
C LYS A 229 -7.59 -20.75 -9.56
N ASP A 230 -7.39 -21.54 -10.61
CA ASP A 230 -6.46 -22.66 -10.57
C ASP A 230 -5.03 -22.16 -10.29
N GLN A 231 -4.57 -21.11 -10.97
CA GLN A 231 -3.26 -20.50 -10.74
C GLN A 231 -3.09 -19.95 -9.31
N ILE A 232 -4.15 -19.37 -8.73
CA ILE A 232 -4.09 -18.86 -7.35
C ILE A 232 -4.09 -20.05 -6.38
N SER A 233 -4.94 -21.04 -6.61
CA SER A 233 -4.99 -22.27 -5.79
C SER A 233 -3.65 -23.01 -5.77
N GLU A 234 -2.97 -23.09 -6.92
CA GLU A 234 -1.65 -23.71 -7.04
C GLU A 234 -0.56 -22.95 -6.26
N ARG A 235 -0.71 -21.63 -6.10
CA ARG A 235 0.25 -20.81 -5.35
C ARG A 235 0.05 -20.84 -3.83
N LEU A 236 -1.18 -21.11 -3.37
CA LEU A 236 -1.48 -21.16 -1.95
C LEU A 236 -0.99 -22.48 -1.33
N ASP A 237 -0.52 -22.42 -0.08
CA ASP A 237 -0.11 -23.60 0.66
C ASP A 237 -1.31 -24.48 1.04
N ASP A 238 -2.46 -23.87 1.26
CA ASP A 238 -3.73 -24.53 1.49
C ASP A 238 -4.80 -23.97 0.54
N PRO A 239 -5.15 -24.70 -0.54
CA PRO A 239 -6.21 -24.30 -1.47
C PRO A 239 -7.58 -24.13 -0.81
N MET A 240 -7.83 -24.77 0.33
CA MET A 240 -9.06 -24.64 1.11
C MET A 240 -9.18 -23.31 1.84
N GLU A 241 -8.09 -22.53 1.91
CA GLU A 241 -8.16 -21.13 2.39
C GLU A 241 -8.96 -20.21 1.46
N LEU A 242 -9.08 -20.55 0.18
CA LEU A 242 -9.97 -19.85 -0.74
C LEU A 242 -11.41 -20.07 -0.29
N GLY A 243 -12.09 -19.01 0.10
CA GLY A 243 -13.46 -19.07 0.63
C GLY A 243 -14.44 -19.82 -0.30
N VAL A 244 -15.71 -19.73 -0.03
CA VAL A 244 -16.83 -20.44 -0.71
C VAL A 244 -16.78 -20.40 -2.24
N ALA A 245 -16.00 -19.48 -2.82
CA ALA A 245 -15.79 -19.36 -4.26
C ALA A 245 -15.08 -20.56 -4.91
N VAL A 246 -14.47 -21.43 -4.14
CA VAL A 246 -13.85 -22.69 -4.62
C VAL A 246 -14.87 -23.80 -4.80
N ASP A 247 -16.10 -23.65 -4.34
CA ASP A 247 -17.14 -24.62 -4.65
C ASP A 247 -17.42 -24.60 -6.16
N LYS A 248 -16.73 -25.53 -6.87
CA LYS A 248 -16.88 -25.77 -8.31
C LYS A 248 -18.31 -26.09 -8.74
N ASN A 249 -19.20 -26.35 -7.78
CA ASN A 249 -20.62 -26.66 -8.01
C ASN A 249 -21.50 -25.40 -7.98
N VAL A 250 -21.02 -24.27 -7.53
CA VAL A 250 -21.75 -22.99 -7.58
C VAL A 250 -21.61 -22.40 -8.98
N HIS A 251 -22.50 -22.77 -9.88
CA HIS A 251 -22.58 -22.22 -11.22
C HIS A 251 -23.54 -21.02 -11.25
N TYR A 252 -23.01 -19.84 -11.54
CA TYR A 252 -23.78 -18.59 -11.68
C TYR A 252 -24.98 -18.73 -12.61
N GLY A 253 -24.80 -19.42 -13.73
CA GLY A 253 -25.86 -19.60 -14.73
C GLY A 253 -27.01 -20.53 -14.32
N LYS A 254 -26.84 -21.36 -13.31
CA LYS A 254 -27.92 -22.27 -12.84
C LYS A 254 -28.79 -21.66 -11.75
N LEU A 255 -28.35 -20.64 -11.07
CA LEU A 255 -29.07 -20.10 -9.92
C LEU A 255 -29.94 -18.91 -10.26
N GLY A 256 -29.72 -18.22 -11.38
CA GLY A 256 -30.52 -17.06 -11.80
C GLY A 256 -30.70 -15.98 -10.72
N LYS A 257 -30.06 -16.15 -9.56
CA LYS A 257 -30.13 -15.27 -8.41
C LYS A 257 -28.71 -14.97 -7.92
N PRO A 258 -28.42 -13.72 -7.54
CA PRO A 258 -27.15 -13.40 -6.92
C PRO A 258 -26.98 -14.23 -5.65
N TYR A 259 -25.77 -14.78 -5.43
CA TYR A 259 -25.46 -15.41 -4.16
C TYR A 259 -25.48 -14.34 -3.06
N VAL A 260 -26.45 -14.44 -2.22
CA VAL A 260 -26.50 -13.65 -0.98
C VAL A 260 -25.97 -14.56 0.13
N ARG A 261 -25.04 -14.06 0.93
CA ARG A 261 -24.57 -14.83 2.09
C ARG A 261 -25.77 -15.32 2.89
N PRO A 262 -25.75 -16.57 3.39
CA PRO A 262 -26.85 -17.08 4.20
C PRO A 262 -27.27 -16.14 5.34
N SER A 263 -26.29 -15.54 6.02
CA SER A 263 -26.53 -14.53 7.07
C SER A 263 -27.26 -13.27 6.59
N VAL A 264 -26.91 -12.78 5.39
CA VAL A 264 -27.57 -11.60 4.78
C VAL A 264 -28.94 -11.99 4.24
N TYR A 265 -29.05 -13.18 3.64
CA TYR A 265 -30.34 -13.70 3.17
C TYR A 265 -31.35 -13.91 4.32
N GLU A 266 -30.90 -14.42 5.45
CA GLU A 266 -31.73 -14.55 6.65
C GLU A 266 -32.12 -13.18 7.22
N GLN A 267 -31.23 -12.23 7.27
CA GLN A 267 -31.52 -10.84 7.69
C GLN A 267 -32.52 -10.16 6.76
N LEU A 268 -32.37 -10.31 5.44
CA LEU A 268 -33.35 -9.81 4.45
C LEU A 268 -34.72 -10.51 4.62
N LYS A 269 -34.71 -11.82 4.83
CA LYS A 269 -35.94 -12.61 5.04
C LYS A 269 -36.66 -12.23 6.34
N ASN A 270 -35.90 -11.85 7.36
CA ASN A 270 -36.42 -11.46 8.66
C ASN A 270 -36.78 -9.96 8.72
N GLY A 271 -36.58 -9.19 7.63
CA GLY A 271 -36.84 -7.74 7.63
C GLY A 271 -35.85 -6.93 8.47
N GLU A 272 -34.67 -7.48 8.74
CA GLU A 272 -33.62 -6.83 9.52
C GLU A 272 -32.73 -5.93 8.64
N LEU A 273 -32.82 -6.06 7.33
CA LEU A 273 -32.20 -5.21 6.31
C LEU A 273 -33.27 -4.78 5.31
N GLU A 274 -33.39 -3.47 5.09
CA GLU A 274 -34.20 -2.89 4.00
C GLU A 274 -33.35 -2.75 2.73
#